data_a23a323215a6990a6cc9fddee97bb1f4
#
_entry.id   a23a323215a6990a6cc9fddee97bb1f4
#
_cell.length_a   1.000
_cell.length_b   1.000
_cell.length_c   1.000
_cell.angle_alpha   90.00
_cell.angle_beta   90.00
_cell.angle_gamma   90.00
#
_symmetry.space_group_name_H-M   'P 1'
#
loop_
_entity.id
_entity.type
_entity.pdbx_description
1 polymer ?
#
loop_
_entity_poly.entity_id
_entity_poly.type
_entity_poly.pdbx_seq_one_letter_code
_entity_poly.pdbx_strand_id
1 'polypeptide(L)'
;MTSIKLLDRESKQILEEEPPAKNALVWLYKDNLISKIARFLLAHVPFLGWAYAQFQKSAYSKKSIDPFIEKYKVKRDEFLASEFPTFSDFFERRLKSCARPIHLDEKKLISPADGRVKVIQEKTFDVKGKNFSLERLVKDKNIAKKFENGKILTVRLAPQDY
;
A
#
# COMPACT_ATOMS: atom_id res chain seq x y z
N MET A 1 0.91 -16.88 5.14
CA MET A 1 0.20 -15.57 5.11
C MET A 1 -1.24 -15.84 4.75
N THR A 2 -2.16 -15.43 5.59
CA THR A 2 -3.61 -15.58 5.40
C THR A 2 -4.13 -14.47 4.48
N SER A 3 -5.20 -14.76 3.74
CA SER A 3 -5.95 -13.73 3.01
C SER A 3 -6.45 -12.64 3.97
N ILE A 4 -6.53 -11.41 3.47
CA ILE A 4 -7.03 -10.29 4.25
C ILE A 4 -8.50 -10.11 3.90
N LYS A 5 -9.38 -10.21 4.91
CA LYS A 5 -10.80 -9.97 4.74
C LYS A 5 -11.09 -8.48 4.83
N LEU A 6 -11.80 -7.96 3.85
CA LEU A 6 -12.17 -6.56 3.71
C LEU A 6 -13.67 -6.46 3.56
N LEU A 7 -14.28 -5.49 4.23
CA LEU A 7 -15.66 -5.11 3.94
C LEU A 7 -15.65 -4.05 2.84
N ASP A 8 -16.18 -4.39 1.68
CA ASP A 8 -16.38 -3.40 0.63
C ASP A 8 -17.49 -2.41 1.02
N ARG A 9 -17.16 -1.13 0.90
CA ARG A 9 -18.07 -0.07 1.33
C ARG A 9 -19.32 0.05 0.45
N GLU A 10 -19.17 -0.19 -0.84
CA GLU A 10 -20.25 -0.05 -1.83
C GLU A 10 -21.15 -1.29 -1.83
N SER A 11 -20.58 -2.47 -2.05
CA SER A 11 -21.35 -3.71 -2.14
C SER A 11 -21.75 -4.31 -0.80
N LYS A 12 -21.16 -3.83 0.33
CA LYS A 12 -21.33 -4.41 1.68
C LYS A 12 -20.93 -5.88 1.78
N GLN A 13 -20.18 -6.39 0.82
CA GLN A 13 -19.71 -7.77 0.79
C GLN A 13 -18.32 -7.89 1.40
N ILE A 14 -18.03 -9.06 1.97
CA ILE A 14 -16.69 -9.37 2.44
C ILE A 14 -15.87 -9.87 1.25
N LEU A 15 -14.87 -9.10 0.89
CA LEU A 15 -13.89 -9.45 -0.13
C LEU A 15 -12.64 -10.04 0.53
N GLU A 16 -12.03 -11.01 -0.14
CA GLU A 16 -10.73 -11.54 0.26
C GLU A 16 -9.64 -11.00 -0.68
N GLU A 17 -8.66 -10.34 -0.11
CA GLU A 17 -7.52 -9.79 -0.83
C GLU A 17 -6.26 -10.58 -0.50
N GLU A 18 -5.55 -11.01 -1.54
CA GLU A 18 -4.24 -11.62 -1.36
C GLU A 18 -3.14 -10.56 -1.41
N PRO A 19 -2.12 -10.66 -0.53
CA PRO A 19 -0.97 -9.78 -0.60
C PRO A 19 -0.27 -9.89 -1.97
N PRO A 20 0.18 -8.79 -2.57
CA PRO A 20 0.96 -8.83 -3.80
C PRO A 20 2.22 -9.69 -3.58
N ALA A 21 2.59 -10.46 -4.60
CA ALA A 21 3.75 -11.37 -4.56
C ALA A 21 3.75 -12.37 -3.38
N LYS A 22 2.57 -12.82 -2.92
CA LYS A 22 2.40 -13.74 -1.78
C LYS A 22 3.39 -14.91 -1.80
N ASN A 23 3.50 -15.62 -2.95
CA ASN A 23 4.37 -16.79 -3.07
C ASN A 23 5.86 -16.42 -2.93
N ALA A 24 6.27 -15.30 -3.51
CA ALA A 24 7.65 -14.82 -3.40
C ALA A 24 7.97 -14.40 -1.95
N LEU A 25 7.03 -13.72 -1.28
CA LEU A 25 7.18 -13.35 0.13
C LEU A 25 7.23 -14.58 1.03
N VAL A 26 6.33 -15.54 0.83
CA VAL A 26 6.33 -16.80 1.60
C VAL A 26 7.65 -17.54 1.43
N TRP A 27 8.18 -17.62 0.19
CA TRP A 27 9.48 -18.21 -0.06
C TRP A 27 10.62 -17.43 0.61
N LEU A 28 10.63 -16.11 0.46
CA LEU A 28 11.67 -15.24 1.00
C LEU A 28 11.75 -15.30 2.53
N TYR A 29 10.61 -15.49 3.21
CA TYR A 29 10.54 -15.57 4.67
C TYR A 29 10.57 -17.00 5.23
N LYS A 30 10.86 -18.02 4.41
CA LYS A 30 11.14 -19.35 4.91
C LYS A 30 12.41 -19.35 5.78
N ASP A 31 12.41 -20.20 6.80
CA ASP A 31 13.56 -20.34 7.70
C ASP A 31 14.56 -21.37 7.14
N ASN A 32 15.14 -21.04 5.99
CA ASN A 32 16.23 -21.80 5.38
C ASN A 32 17.40 -20.87 5.00
N LEU A 33 18.57 -21.44 4.79
CA LEU A 33 19.79 -20.70 4.50
C LEU A 33 19.66 -19.85 3.22
N ILE A 34 19.08 -20.39 2.17
CA ILE A 34 18.92 -19.70 0.88
C ILE A 34 18.06 -18.44 1.04
N SER A 35 16.92 -18.53 1.73
CA SER A 35 16.06 -17.39 1.99
C SER A 35 16.72 -16.34 2.89
N LYS A 36 17.54 -16.77 3.86
CA LYS A 36 18.33 -15.85 4.70
C LYS A 36 19.36 -15.07 3.88
N ILE A 37 20.09 -15.76 3.00
CA ILE A 37 21.05 -15.13 2.06
C ILE A 37 20.31 -14.19 1.10
N ALA A 38 19.20 -14.61 0.52
CA ALA A 38 18.42 -13.77 -0.39
C ALA A 38 17.94 -12.49 0.30
N ARG A 39 17.41 -12.58 1.52
CA ARG A 39 17.03 -11.38 2.32
C ARG A 39 18.22 -10.48 2.61
N PHE A 40 19.35 -11.06 2.98
CA PHE A 40 20.58 -10.30 3.23
C PHE A 40 21.02 -9.53 1.98
N LEU A 41 21.07 -10.20 0.83
CA LEU A 41 21.45 -9.57 -0.45
C LEU A 41 20.46 -8.46 -0.83
N LEU A 42 19.15 -8.70 -0.75
CA LEU A 42 18.15 -7.69 -1.06
C LEU A 42 18.21 -6.48 -0.12
N ALA A 43 18.58 -6.68 1.15
CA ALA A 43 18.64 -5.60 2.13
C ALA A 43 19.96 -4.79 2.07
N HIS A 44 21.07 -5.43 1.69
CA HIS A 44 22.40 -4.84 1.83
C HIS A 44 23.11 -4.58 0.49
N VAL A 45 22.54 -5.05 -0.65
CA VAL A 45 23.11 -4.81 -1.98
C VAL A 45 22.22 -3.80 -2.74
N PRO A 46 22.48 -2.49 -2.61
CA PRO A 46 21.66 -1.45 -3.26
C PRO A 46 21.57 -1.58 -4.77
N PHE A 47 22.61 -2.17 -5.38
CA PHE A 47 22.68 -2.41 -6.82
C PHE A 47 21.50 -3.25 -7.34
N LEU A 48 21.02 -4.24 -6.58
CA LEU A 48 19.88 -5.07 -7.00
C LEU A 48 18.60 -4.24 -7.09
N GLY A 49 18.36 -3.39 -6.11
CA GLY A 49 17.22 -2.46 -6.13
C GLY A 49 17.33 -1.44 -7.27
N TRP A 50 18.52 -0.90 -7.48
CA TRP A 50 18.80 0.00 -8.59
C TRP A 50 18.58 -0.66 -9.96
N ALA A 51 19.12 -1.85 -10.18
CA ALA A 51 18.95 -2.58 -11.45
C ALA A 51 17.46 -2.88 -11.72
N TYR A 52 16.71 -3.31 -10.70
CA TYR A 52 15.26 -3.49 -10.82
C TYR A 52 14.54 -2.20 -11.17
N ALA A 53 14.90 -1.07 -10.54
CA ALA A 53 14.33 0.24 -10.85
C ALA A 53 14.62 0.67 -12.29
N GLN A 54 15.86 0.43 -12.80
CA GLN A 54 16.21 0.69 -14.20
C GLN A 54 15.39 -0.18 -15.17
N PHE A 55 15.19 -1.44 -14.84
CA PHE A 55 14.31 -2.31 -15.62
C PHE A 55 12.88 -1.76 -15.68
N GLN A 56 12.32 -1.28 -14.58
CA GLN A 56 10.97 -0.70 -14.53
C GLN A 56 10.84 0.62 -15.32
N LYS A 57 11.95 1.33 -15.53
CA LYS A 57 12.05 2.53 -16.37
C LYS A 57 12.34 2.22 -17.85
N SER A 58 12.52 0.96 -18.21
CA SER A 58 12.77 0.56 -19.59
C SER A 58 11.46 0.37 -20.36
N ALA A 59 11.50 0.53 -21.68
CA ALA A 59 10.36 0.25 -22.56
C ALA A 59 9.86 -1.20 -22.47
N TYR A 60 10.73 -2.14 -22.09
CA TYR A 60 10.35 -3.54 -21.88
C TYR A 60 9.32 -3.71 -20.77
N SER A 61 9.35 -2.87 -19.75
CA SER A 61 8.43 -2.92 -18.62
C SER A 61 6.98 -2.60 -18.98
N LYS A 62 6.76 -1.93 -20.13
CA LYS A 62 5.41 -1.62 -20.65
C LYS A 62 4.51 -2.86 -20.73
N LYS A 63 5.09 -4.02 -21.07
CA LYS A 63 4.36 -5.30 -21.15
C LYS A 63 3.72 -5.74 -19.83
N SER A 64 4.19 -5.22 -18.72
CA SER A 64 3.66 -5.57 -17.39
C SER A 64 2.45 -4.73 -16.97
N ILE A 65 2.12 -3.67 -17.73
CA ILE A 65 1.04 -2.74 -17.39
C ILE A 65 -0.32 -3.42 -17.46
N ASP A 66 -0.66 -4.04 -18.61
CA ASP A 66 -1.97 -4.65 -18.81
C ASP A 66 -2.24 -5.82 -17.85
N PRO A 67 -1.31 -6.77 -17.66
CA PRO A 67 -1.46 -7.80 -16.64
C PRO A 67 -1.63 -7.26 -15.22
N PHE A 68 -0.96 -6.13 -14.90
CA PHE A 68 -1.10 -5.49 -13.61
C PHE A 68 -2.50 -4.89 -13.43
N ILE A 69 -3.00 -4.16 -14.43
CA ILE A 69 -4.33 -3.54 -14.42
C ILE A 69 -5.41 -4.60 -14.24
N GLU A 70 -5.32 -5.69 -14.99
CA GLU A 70 -6.27 -6.81 -14.91
C GLU A 70 -6.23 -7.48 -13.54
N LYS A 71 -5.04 -7.82 -13.06
CA LYS A 71 -4.84 -8.50 -11.77
C LYS A 71 -5.36 -7.69 -10.59
N TYR A 72 -5.11 -6.38 -10.59
CA TYR A 72 -5.46 -5.50 -9.46
C TYR A 72 -6.75 -4.71 -9.72
N LYS A 73 -7.42 -4.93 -10.85
CA LYS A 73 -8.68 -4.27 -11.25
C LYS A 73 -8.57 -2.75 -11.21
N VAL A 74 -7.45 -2.22 -11.72
CA VAL A 74 -7.19 -0.78 -11.74
C VAL A 74 -8.09 -0.10 -12.77
N LYS A 75 -8.76 0.99 -12.40
CA LYS A 75 -9.72 1.69 -13.26
C LYS A 75 -8.98 2.63 -14.23
N ARG A 76 -8.89 2.25 -15.49
CA ARG A 76 -8.22 3.04 -16.55
C ARG A 76 -8.93 4.36 -16.88
N ASP A 77 -10.23 4.39 -16.75
CA ASP A 77 -11.07 5.56 -17.03
C ASP A 77 -10.77 6.75 -16.11
N GLU A 78 -10.19 6.48 -14.95
CA GLU A 78 -9.77 7.49 -13.98
C GLU A 78 -8.43 8.16 -14.32
N PHE A 79 -7.63 7.63 -15.25
CA PHE A 79 -6.30 8.14 -15.58
C PHE A 79 -6.35 9.44 -16.39
N LEU A 80 -5.43 10.34 -16.12
CA LEU A 80 -5.24 11.55 -16.90
C LEU A 80 -4.62 11.22 -18.27
N ALA A 81 -3.61 10.33 -18.30
CA ALA A 81 -2.98 9.85 -19.51
C ALA A 81 -3.55 8.49 -19.94
N SER A 82 -3.74 8.29 -21.23
CA SER A 82 -4.24 7.04 -21.82
C SER A 82 -3.16 5.99 -22.02
N GLU A 83 -1.91 6.40 -22.17
CA GLU A 83 -0.76 5.53 -22.43
C GLU A 83 0.44 5.88 -21.57
N PHE A 84 1.26 4.86 -21.31
CA PHE A 84 2.47 4.98 -20.50
C PHE A 84 3.63 4.29 -21.22
N PRO A 85 4.78 4.97 -21.40
CA PRO A 85 5.96 4.39 -22.06
C PRO A 85 6.57 3.24 -21.25
N THR A 86 6.55 3.33 -19.93
CA THR A 86 7.16 2.38 -19.00
C THR A 86 6.23 2.02 -17.85
N PHE A 87 6.54 0.95 -17.14
CA PHE A 87 5.81 0.60 -15.92
C PHE A 87 5.98 1.64 -14.81
N SER A 88 7.15 2.28 -14.73
CA SER A 88 7.40 3.36 -13.78
C SER A 88 6.45 4.54 -14.01
N ASP A 89 6.30 4.98 -15.26
CA ASP A 89 5.38 6.06 -15.62
C ASP A 89 3.93 5.70 -15.29
N PHE A 90 3.55 4.45 -15.55
CA PHE A 90 2.23 3.95 -15.19
C PHE A 90 2.03 3.92 -13.66
N PHE A 91 3.05 3.53 -12.90
CA PHE A 91 2.95 3.45 -11.44
C PHE A 91 2.84 4.84 -10.81
N GLU A 92 3.49 5.84 -11.38
CA GLU A 92 3.42 7.26 -10.98
C GLU A 92 2.26 8.04 -11.64
N ARG A 93 1.28 7.32 -12.18
CA ARG A 93 0.16 7.88 -12.93
C ARG A 93 -0.61 8.95 -12.16
N ARG A 94 -1.05 9.97 -12.88
CA ARG A 94 -1.94 10.99 -12.35
C ARG A 94 -3.40 10.65 -12.69
N LEU A 95 -4.27 10.89 -11.74
CA LEU A 95 -5.71 10.74 -11.92
C LEU A 95 -6.33 12.04 -12.43
N LYS A 96 -7.48 11.93 -13.10
CA LYS A 96 -8.32 13.08 -13.45
C LYS A 96 -8.79 13.76 -12.18
N SER A 97 -8.97 15.07 -12.18
CA SER A 97 -9.44 15.84 -11.03
C SER A 97 -10.81 15.40 -10.50
N CYS A 98 -11.66 14.88 -11.39
CA CYS A 98 -12.98 14.37 -11.04
C CYS A 98 -12.96 12.95 -10.42
N ALA A 99 -11.83 12.20 -10.53
CA ALA A 99 -11.74 10.85 -10.01
C ALA A 99 -11.75 10.79 -8.48
N ARG A 100 -11.26 11.84 -7.83
CA ARG A 100 -11.21 11.97 -6.35
C ARG A 100 -11.70 13.37 -5.95
N PRO A 101 -13.02 13.63 -6.01
CA PRO A 101 -13.53 14.92 -5.60
C PRO A 101 -13.33 15.14 -4.11
N ILE A 102 -12.71 16.27 -3.77
CA ILE A 102 -12.51 16.69 -2.38
C ILE A 102 -13.77 17.40 -1.91
N HIS A 103 -14.30 16.96 -0.78
CA HIS A 103 -15.49 17.59 -0.20
C HIS A 103 -15.09 18.89 0.49
N LEU A 104 -15.74 20.00 0.12
CA LEU A 104 -15.40 21.34 0.60
C LEU A 104 -16.04 21.71 1.96
N ASP A 105 -16.81 20.81 2.56
CA ASP A 105 -17.44 21.04 3.86
C ASP A 105 -16.41 20.90 4.98
N GLU A 106 -16.08 21.98 5.65
CA GLU A 106 -15.10 22.04 6.75
C GLU A 106 -15.46 21.14 7.96
N LYS A 107 -16.70 20.71 8.08
CA LYS A 107 -17.16 19.80 9.14
C LYS A 107 -16.88 18.32 8.83
N LYS A 108 -16.40 18.02 7.65
CA LYS A 108 -16.11 16.64 7.21
C LYS A 108 -14.63 16.37 7.19
N LEU A 109 -14.23 15.28 7.84
CA LEU A 109 -12.87 14.76 7.73
C LEU A 109 -12.70 14.06 6.39
N ILE A 110 -11.74 14.52 5.59
CA ILE A 110 -11.41 13.96 4.29
C ILE A 110 -10.33 12.89 4.50
N SER A 111 -10.46 11.74 3.81
CA SER A 111 -9.41 10.72 3.81
C SER A 111 -8.14 11.27 3.15
N PRO A 112 -6.97 11.14 3.78
CA PRO A 112 -5.70 11.60 3.19
C PRO A 112 -5.23 10.73 2.02
N ALA A 113 -5.78 9.53 1.86
CA ALA A 113 -5.42 8.59 0.80
C ALA A 113 -6.56 7.62 0.50
N ASP A 114 -6.55 7.05 -0.70
CA ASP A 114 -7.33 5.87 -1.01
C ASP A 114 -6.72 4.66 -0.32
N GLY A 115 -7.52 3.66 0.03
CA GLY A 115 -7.00 2.45 0.64
C GLY A 115 -7.97 1.73 1.58
N ARG A 116 -7.44 0.71 2.25
CA ARG A 116 -8.18 -0.10 3.22
C ARG A 116 -8.03 0.52 4.59
N VAL A 117 -9.14 0.91 5.17
CA VAL A 117 -9.16 1.60 6.47
C VAL A 117 -9.40 0.60 7.59
N LYS A 118 -8.56 0.68 8.62
CA LYS A 118 -8.76 -0.02 9.90
C LYS A 118 -8.84 1.02 11.01
N VAL A 119 -9.91 0.95 11.80
CA VAL A 119 -10.09 1.76 13.01
C VAL A 119 -9.60 0.96 14.21
N ILE A 120 -8.71 1.54 14.99
CA ILE A 120 -8.15 0.94 16.19
C ILE A 120 -8.54 1.83 17.36
N GLN A 121 -9.12 1.26 18.41
CA GLN A 121 -9.54 1.98 19.63
C GLN A 121 -8.62 1.68 20.83
N GLU A 122 -7.67 0.77 20.64
CA GLU A 122 -6.77 0.32 21.70
C GLU A 122 -5.61 1.32 21.86
N LYS A 123 -5.11 1.46 23.09
CA LYS A 123 -3.94 2.31 23.41
C LYS A 123 -2.63 1.78 22.77
N THR A 124 -2.60 0.47 22.51
CA THR A 124 -1.48 -0.19 21.84
C THR A 124 -1.99 -0.94 20.62
N PHE A 125 -1.24 -0.95 19.55
CA PHE A 125 -1.63 -1.62 18.31
C PHE A 125 -0.43 -2.29 17.65
N ASP A 126 -0.70 -3.39 16.98
CA ASP A 126 0.30 -4.13 16.23
C ASP A 126 0.34 -3.69 14.77
N VAL A 127 1.54 -3.40 14.27
CA VAL A 127 1.80 -3.16 12.84
C VAL A 127 2.97 -4.04 12.41
N LYS A 128 2.72 -4.99 11.53
CA LYS A 128 3.71 -5.92 11.00
C LYS A 128 4.50 -6.67 12.10
N GLY A 129 3.79 -7.12 13.15
CA GLY A 129 4.38 -7.85 14.27
C GLY A 129 5.18 -6.99 15.25
N LYS A 130 5.05 -5.67 15.18
CA LYS A 130 5.65 -4.75 16.16
C LYS A 130 4.55 -4.02 16.89
N ASN A 131 4.65 -4.02 18.22
CA ASN A 131 3.70 -3.34 19.09
C ASN A 131 4.07 -1.85 19.22
N PHE A 132 3.12 -0.98 18.92
CA PHE A 132 3.26 0.47 19.02
C PHE A 132 2.29 1.01 20.06
N SER A 133 2.76 1.99 20.84
CA SER A 133 1.90 2.89 21.60
C SER A 133 1.83 4.24 20.91
N LEU A 134 0.78 5.00 21.20
CA LEU A 134 0.62 6.35 20.66
C LEU A 134 1.83 7.25 20.99
N GLU A 135 2.33 7.17 22.22
CA GLU A 135 3.51 7.94 22.66
C GLU A 135 4.76 7.61 21.84
N ARG A 136 5.01 6.32 21.57
CA ARG A 136 6.15 5.90 20.72
C ARG A 136 6.01 6.33 19.26
N LEU A 137 4.77 6.40 18.76
CA LEU A 137 4.51 6.81 17.40
C LEU A 137 4.72 8.31 17.21
N VAL A 138 4.16 9.11 18.12
CA VAL A 138 4.19 10.58 18.02
C VAL A 138 5.49 11.17 18.55
N LYS A 139 6.20 10.43 19.43
CA LYS A 139 7.43 10.86 20.13
C LYS A 139 7.26 12.17 20.95
N ASP A 140 6.03 12.51 21.32
CA ASP A 140 5.68 13.67 22.12
C ASP A 140 4.58 13.28 23.11
N LYS A 141 4.90 13.39 24.41
CA LYS A 141 3.97 13.02 25.50
C LYS A 141 2.76 13.94 25.58
N ASN A 142 2.92 15.22 25.29
CA ASN A 142 1.84 16.20 25.37
C ASN A 142 0.83 15.96 24.24
N ILE A 143 1.31 15.70 23.04
CA ILE A 143 0.46 15.34 21.91
C ILE A 143 -0.22 13.99 22.18
N ALA A 144 0.51 12.98 22.62
CA ALA A 144 -0.05 11.68 22.92
C ALA A 144 -1.19 11.77 23.97
N LYS A 145 -1.03 12.61 25.00
CA LYS A 145 -2.06 12.85 26.02
C LYS A 145 -3.33 13.48 25.45
N LYS A 146 -3.19 14.41 24.50
CA LYS A 146 -4.38 15.01 23.82
C LYS A 146 -5.24 13.99 23.09
N PHE A 147 -4.62 12.92 22.59
CA PHE A 147 -5.31 11.87 21.82
C PHE A 147 -5.48 10.55 22.61
N GLU A 148 -5.32 10.57 23.94
CA GLU A 148 -5.36 9.36 24.77
C GLU A 148 -6.65 8.56 24.62
N ASN A 149 -7.79 9.23 24.40
CA ASN A 149 -9.11 8.63 24.18
C ASN A 149 -9.52 8.67 22.71
N GLY A 150 -8.58 8.97 21.81
CA GLY A 150 -8.81 9.06 20.40
C GLY A 150 -8.87 7.69 19.71
N LYS A 151 -9.21 7.71 18.43
CA LYS A 151 -9.17 6.52 17.56
C LYS A 151 -8.02 6.67 16.58
N ILE A 152 -7.32 5.56 16.32
CA ILE A 152 -6.26 5.52 15.32
C ILE A 152 -6.86 4.98 14.02
N LEU A 153 -6.72 5.76 12.95
CA LEU A 153 -7.09 5.34 11.61
C LEU A 153 -5.82 4.89 10.87
N THR A 154 -5.76 3.62 10.51
CA THR A 154 -4.69 3.09 9.67
C THR A 154 -5.24 2.91 8.26
N VAL A 155 -4.63 3.57 7.29
CA VAL A 155 -4.94 3.43 5.87
C VAL A 155 -3.83 2.60 5.22
N ARG A 156 -4.18 1.42 4.71
CA ARG A 156 -3.27 0.56 3.96
C ARG A 156 -3.52 0.72 2.47
N LEU A 157 -2.55 1.23 1.76
CA LEU A 157 -2.59 1.31 0.32
C LEU A 157 -2.32 -0.09 -0.29
N ALA A 158 -3.01 -0.39 -1.36
CA ALA A 158 -2.79 -1.56 -2.19
C ALA A 158 -2.30 -1.09 -3.59
N PRO A 159 -1.76 -1.98 -4.43
CA PRO A 159 -1.18 -1.57 -5.73
C PRO A 159 -2.10 -0.77 -6.65
N GLN A 160 -3.40 -0.93 -6.51
CA GLN A 160 -4.40 -0.17 -7.27
C GLN A 160 -4.66 1.24 -6.73
N ASP A 161 -4.26 1.52 -5.50
CA ASP A 161 -4.53 2.79 -4.82
C ASP A 161 -3.41 3.85 -5.05
N TYR A 162 -2.37 3.47 -5.79
CA TYR A 162 -1.26 4.36 -6.16
C TYR A 162 -1.57 5.17 -7.40
#